data_df0e7c936992cf5e1d98c9b79ebff430
#
_entry.id   df0e7c936992cf5e1d98c9b79ebff430
#
_cell.length_a   1.000
_cell.length_b   1.000
_cell.length_c   1.000
_cell.angle_alpha   90.00
_cell.angle_beta   90.00
_cell.angle_gamma   90.00
#
_symmetry.space_group_name_H-M   'P 1'
#
loop_
_entity.id
_entity.type
_entity.pdbx_description
1 polymer ?
#
loop_
_entity_poly.entity_id
_entity_poly.type
_entity_poly.pdbx_seq_one_letter_code
_entity_poly.pdbx_strand_id
1 'polypeptide(L)'
;MLCICCSIVVEQITVLDRTKEPGAQGEPLYLDVVAALKNSKFDGVKIFTGRYGLGSKDTTPAQIVAVYDNTEKEKFTLGIVDDVTNLSLETGAPLVTTPEGTTNCKFWGLGADGTVGANKNSIKIIGDNTDMYAQAYFDYDSKKSGGVTMSHLRFGKKPIKSTYLIHKANFVAWHNPSYVNKYNMVQELVDGGTFLLNCAWDMEGLEKHLPGQVKAFIANHGIKFYTIDGVKIGIETGMGPTRINTILQSAFFKLTGIIPEEQAIELMKAAAKATYGRKGDDVVQKNWAAIDAGAKQVVEIQVPESWKDAADEGLHMTHATEGRQEVVDFVNNIQAKVNAQEGNTLPVSAFKDYVDGTTPSGAAAYEKRGIAVNIPVWNPENCIQCNRCAYVCPHAVIRPVALTAEEAANAPEGIKTLPMTGMKDEYQFTMTVSALDCT
;
A
#
# COMPACT_ATOMS: atom_id res chain seq x y z
N MET A 1 18.68 -35.88 0.33
CA MET A 1 19.63 -36.89 0.79
C MET A 1 20.54 -36.22 1.83
N LEU A 2 20.17 -36.31 3.11
CA LEU A 2 20.97 -35.78 4.21
C LEU A 2 22.15 -36.71 4.43
N CYS A 3 23.37 -36.18 4.33
CA CYS A 3 24.59 -36.93 4.56
C CYS A 3 24.72 -37.26 6.05
N ILE A 4 24.54 -38.52 6.42
CA ILE A 4 24.60 -39.05 7.79
C ILE A 4 26.07 -39.32 8.13
N CYS A 5 26.88 -38.30 8.32
CA CYS A 5 28.27 -38.45 8.80
C CYS A 5 28.69 -37.48 9.90
N CYS A 6 27.76 -36.81 10.55
CA CYS A 6 28.01 -36.15 11.84
C CYS A 6 26.93 -36.60 12.78
N SER A 7 27.30 -37.03 13.99
CA SER A 7 26.37 -37.29 15.12
C SER A 7 25.82 -35.94 15.56
N ILE A 8 24.88 -35.38 14.80
CA ILE A 8 24.15 -34.19 15.22
C ILE A 8 23.16 -34.63 16.29
N VAL A 9 23.43 -34.23 17.51
CA VAL A 9 22.45 -34.37 18.60
C VAL A 9 21.47 -33.25 18.41
N VAL A 10 20.24 -33.58 18.04
CA VAL A 10 19.14 -32.63 17.98
C VAL A 10 18.47 -32.62 19.37
N GLU A 11 18.61 -31.52 20.06
CA GLU A 11 18.05 -31.34 21.40
C GLU A 11 16.63 -30.78 21.37
N GLN A 12 16.34 -29.94 20.36
CA GLN A 12 15.07 -29.28 20.19
C GLN A 12 14.68 -29.16 18.70
N ILE A 13 13.41 -29.38 18.42
CA ILE A 13 12.78 -29.11 17.12
C ILE A 13 11.74 -28.02 17.33
N THR A 14 11.80 -26.95 16.56
CA THR A 14 10.79 -25.91 16.56
C THR A 14 10.02 -25.94 15.25
N VAL A 15 8.70 -26.14 15.34
CA VAL A 15 7.79 -26.19 14.21
C VAL A 15 7.06 -24.86 14.10
N LEU A 16 7.09 -24.26 12.92
CA LEU A 16 6.40 -23.00 12.63
C LEU A 16 5.22 -23.25 11.69
N ASP A 17 4.02 -22.90 12.15
CA ASP A 17 2.79 -22.96 11.36
C ASP A 17 2.28 -21.55 11.03
N ARG A 18 1.89 -21.32 9.76
CA ARG A 18 1.29 -20.06 9.32
C ARG A 18 -0.23 -20.09 9.48
N THR A 19 -0.71 -20.73 10.50
CA THR A 19 -2.13 -20.83 10.83
C THR A 19 -2.33 -20.88 12.34
N LYS A 20 -3.57 -20.70 12.77
CA LYS A 20 -4.07 -20.99 14.10
C LYS A 20 -5.31 -21.87 13.96
N GLU A 21 -5.28 -23.05 14.58
CA GLU A 21 -6.39 -24.01 14.59
C GLU A 21 -7.19 -23.90 15.90
N PRO A 22 -8.31 -23.13 15.92
CA PRO A 22 -9.15 -23.03 17.11
C PRO A 22 -9.71 -24.40 17.52
N GLY A 23 -9.55 -24.76 18.81
CA GLY A 23 -10.07 -26.01 19.35
C GLY A 23 -9.19 -27.26 19.12
N ALA A 24 -8.11 -27.14 18.32
CA ALA A 24 -7.13 -28.20 18.15
C ALA A 24 -6.08 -28.20 19.28
N GLN A 25 -5.43 -29.37 19.51
CA GLN A 25 -4.33 -29.49 20.47
C GLN A 25 -3.06 -28.77 20.02
N GLY A 26 -2.92 -28.51 18.72
CA GLY A 26 -1.83 -27.79 18.08
C GLY A 26 -2.15 -27.51 16.62
N GLU A 27 -1.26 -26.82 15.95
CA GLU A 27 -1.35 -26.50 14.52
C GLU A 27 -1.01 -27.74 13.66
N PRO A 28 -1.46 -27.79 12.39
CA PRO A 28 -1.39 -29.00 11.56
C PRO A 28 0.02 -29.59 11.41
N LEU A 29 1.01 -28.77 11.03
CA LEU A 29 2.38 -29.26 10.82
C LEU A 29 3.02 -29.73 12.14
N TYR A 30 2.76 -29.00 13.23
CA TYR A 30 3.21 -29.41 14.57
C TYR A 30 2.68 -30.78 14.93
N LEU A 31 1.37 -31.03 14.75
CA LEU A 31 0.75 -32.33 15.08
C LEU A 31 1.32 -33.48 14.22
N ASP A 32 1.56 -33.22 12.93
CA ASP A 32 2.16 -34.20 12.02
C ASP A 32 3.59 -34.55 12.45
N VAL A 33 4.39 -33.54 12.82
CA VAL A 33 5.76 -33.74 13.32
C VAL A 33 5.77 -34.52 14.60
N VAL A 34 4.90 -34.18 15.57
CA VAL A 34 4.77 -34.92 16.83
C VAL A 34 4.42 -36.36 16.56
N ALA A 35 3.42 -36.63 15.70
CA ALA A 35 3.01 -38.00 15.36
C ALA A 35 4.12 -38.77 14.65
N ALA A 36 4.86 -38.15 13.74
CA ALA A 36 5.96 -38.78 13.00
C ALA A 36 7.16 -39.17 13.91
N LEU A 37 7.42 -38.36 14.95
CA LEU A 37 8.54 -38.58 15.86
C LEU A 37 8.20 -39.54 16.97
N LYS A 38 6.93 -39.72 17.28
CA LYS A 38 6.46 -40.67 18.31
C LYS A 38 6.88 -42.11 17.98
N ASN A 39 7.44 -42.80 18.95
CA ASN A 39 8.00 -44.16 18.79
C ASN A 39 9.17 -44.27 17.79
N SER A 40 9.76 -43.16 17.34
CA SER A 40 10.99 -43.16 16.55
C SER A 40 12.22 -43.08 17.45
N LYS A 41 13.42 -43.16 16.87
CA LYS A 41 14.68 -42.90 17.58
C LYS A 41 14.82 -41.46 18.12
N PHE A 42 13.91 -40.59 17.77
CA PHE A 42 13.84 -39.19 18.20
C PHE A 42 12.69 -38.94 19.19
N ASP A 43 12.01 -39.99 19.64
CA ASP A 43 11.01 -39.90 20.71
C ASP A 43 11.70 -39.40 22.00
N GLY A 44 11.25 -38.26 22.49
CA GLY A 44 11.89 -37.57 23.64
C GLY A 44 12.64 -36.28 23.28
N VAL A 45 12.85 -35.97 22.00
CA VAL A 45 13.32 -34.65 21.59
C VAL A 45 12.23 -33.62 21.94
N LYS A 46 12.63 -32.45 22.47
CA LYS A 46 11.71 -31.34 22.75
C LYS A 46 11.16 -30.80 21.44
N ILE A 47 9.84 -30.65 21.35
CA ILE A 47 9.18 -30.11 20.15
C ILE A 47 8.41 -28.87 20.56
N PHE A 48 8.87 -27.72 20.08
CA PHE A 48 8.24 -26.40 20.25
C PHE A 48 7.33 -26.09 19.08
N THR A 49 6.28 -25.31 19.32
CA THR A 49 5.34 -24.87 18.28
C THR A 49 5.20 -23.34 18.27
N GLY A 50 5.39 -22.75 17.10
CA GLY A 50 5.26 -21.31 16.88
C GLY A 50 4.30 -20.99 15.77
N ARG A 51 3.52 -19.94 15.95
CA ARG A 51 2.65 -19.34 14.91
C ARG A 51 3.30 -18.10 14.32
N TYR A 52 3.29 -17.98 13.01
CA TYR A 52 3.86 -16.84 12.31
C TYR A 52 2.99 -16.39 11.16
N GLY A 53 3.20 -15.19 10.66
CA GLY A 53 2.56 -14.68 9.45
C GLY A 53 1.02 -14.63 9.48
N LEU A 54 0.42 -14.64 10.66
CA LEU A 54 -1.03 -14.53 10.82
C LEU A 54 -1.52 -13.19 10.30
N GLY A 55 -2.67 -13.18 9.60
CA GLY A 55 -3.19 -11.97 8.97
C GLY A 55 -2.27 -11.41 7.88
N SER A 56 -1.50 -12.25 7.21
CA SER A 56 -0.51 -11.88 6.18
C SER A 56 0.60 -10.95 6.67
N LYS A 57 0.88 -10.94 8.00
CA LYS A 57 2.01 -10.20 8.56
C LYS A 57 3.32 -10.69 7.98
N ASP A 58 4.23 -9.74 7.74
CA ASP A 58 5.60 -10.06 7.34
C ASP A 58 6.33 -10.84 8.45
N THR A 59 7.25 -11.70 8.04
CA THR A 59 8.11 -12.43 8.96
C THR A 59 9.56 -12.03 8.70
N THR A 60 10.13 -11.30 9.62
CA THR A 60 11.45 -10.70 9.45
C THR A 60 12.59 -11.65 9.89
N PRO A 61 13.82 -11.45 9.38
CA PRO A 61 14.98 -12.21 9.85
C PRO A 61 15.21 -12.15 11.37
N ALA A 62 14.97 -10.98 11.99
CA ALA A 62 15.09 -10.83 13.44
C ALA A 62 14.10 -11.70 14.20
N GLN A 63 12.87 -11.88 13.70
CA GLN A 63 11.89 -12.81 14.28
C GLN A 63 12.35 -14.27 14.15
N ILE A 64 12.99 -14.65 13.05
CA ILE A 64 13.54 -16.00 12.90
C ILE A 64 14.72 -16.22 13.86
N VAL A 65 15.57 -15.22 14.08
CA VAL A 65 16.62 -15.29 15.11
C VAL A 65 16.01 -15.52 16.50
N ALA A 66 14.94 -14.78 16.84
CA ALA A 66 14.24 -14.97 18.11
C ALA A 66 13.69 -16.40 18.30
N VAL A 67 13.31 -17.08 17.20
CA VAL A 67 12.92 -18.50 17.25
C VAL A 67 14.09 -19.40 17.61
N TYR A 68 15.28 -19.17 17.03
CA TYR A 68 16.48 -19.95 17.35
C TYR A 68 16.97 -19.71 18.78
N ASP A 69 16.80 -18.50 19.29
CA ASP A 69 17.20 -18.13 20.65
C ASP A 69 16.18 -18.60 21.72
N ASN A 70 14.97 -19.01 21.30
CA ASN A 70 13.92 -19.45 22.20
C ASN A 70 14.16 -20.88 22.73
N THR A 71 14.49 -20.98 24.00
CA THR A 71 14.67 -22.28 24.73
C THR A 71 13.63 -22.51 25.80
N GLU A 72 12.72 -21.58 26.04
CA GLU A 72 11.80 -21.57 27.19
C GLU A 72 10.33 -21.69 26.80
N LYS A 73 9.89 -20.90 25.82
CA LYS A 73 8.47 -20.88 25.43
C LYS A 73 8.17 -22.00 24.44
N GLU A 74 7.59 -23.11 24.94
CA GLU A 74 7.20 -24.25 24.10
C GLU A 74 6.11 -23.91 23.07
N LYS A 75 5.22 -22.96 23.43
CA LYS A 75 4.18 -22.43 22.55
C LYS A 75 4.34 -20.91 22.44
N PHE A 76 4.43 -20.40 21.22
CA PHE A 76 4.66 -18.97 21.01
C PHE A 76 4.05 -18.44 19.72
N THR A 77 4.05 -17.11 19.58
CA THR A 77 3.66 -16.39 18.36
C THR A 77 4.76 -15.42 17.94
N LEU A 78 4.76 -15.03 16.66
CA LEU A 78 5.65 -14.03 16.09
C LEU A 78 4.86 -12.86 15.49
N GLY A 79 5.39 -11.66 15.64
CA GLY A 79 4.87 -10.45 14.98
C GLY A 79 3.54 -9.95 15.52
N ILE A 80 3.15 -10.33 16.72
CA ILE A 80 1.92 -9.91 17.41
C ILE A 80 2.31 -9.21 18.71
N VAL A 81 1.69 -8.07 19.01
CA VAL A 81 1.80 -7.41 20.32
C VAL A 81 0.78 -8.07 21.26
N ASP A 82 1.17 -9.17 21.88
CA ASP A 82 0.29 -10.00 22.71
C ASP A 82 0.45 -9.64 24.20
N ASP A 83 -0.38 -8.74 24.65
CA ASP A 83 -0.48 -8.27 26.02
C ASP A 83 -1.55 -9.02 26.85
N VAL A 84 -2.17 -10.04 26.26
CA VAL A 84 -3.22 -10.84 26.90
C VAL A 84 -2.70 -12.23 27.33
N THR A 85 -2.12 -12.98 26.38
CA THR A 85 -1.59 -14.33 26.67
C THR A 85 -0.07 -14.36 26.80
N ASN A 86 0.60 -13.27 26.40
CA ASN A 86 2.07 -13.10 26.48
C ASN A 86 2.86 -14.23 25.78
N LEU A 87 2.27 -14.81 24.71
CA LEU A 87 2.91 -15.88 23.94
C LEU A 87 3.91 -15.35 22.92
N SER A 88 3.87 -14.06 22.57
CA SER A 88 4.81 -13.50 21.58
C SER A 88 6.25 -13.55 22.06
N LEU A 89 7.14 -13.90 21.13
CA LEU A 89 8.58 -13.77 21.36
C LEU A 89 8.98 -12.31 21.17
N GLU A 90 9.83 -11.83 22.06
CA GLU A 90 10.50 -10.55 21.88
C GLU A 90 11.47 -10.66 20.71
N THR A 91 11.45 -9.65 19.83
CA THR A 91 12.29 -9.60 18.65
C THR A 91 13.38 -8.57 18.87
N GLY A 92 14.63 -8.96 18.61
CA GLY A 92 15.77 -8.05 18.67
C GLY A 92 15.74 -6.94 17.61
N ALA A 93 16.82 -6.19 17.51
CA ALA A 93 16.97 -5.13 16.51
C ALA A 93 16.73 -5.64 15.08
N PRO A 94 16.19 -4.80 14.16
CA PRO A 94 15.96 -5.20 12.78
C PRO A 94 17.24 -5.71 12.11
N LEU A 95 17.15 -6.89 11.50
CA LEU A 95 18.25 -7.54 10.79
C LEU A 95 18.00 -7.52 9.28
N VAL A 96 18.94 -6.97 8.54
CA VAL A 96 18.91 -6.95 7.06
C VAL A 96 19.81 -8.06 6.53
N THR A 97 19.23 -9.01 5.80
CA THR A 97 19.99 -10.12 5.16
C THR A 97 20.13 -9.94 3.64
N THR A 98 19.71 -8.79 3.12
CA THR A 98 19.90 -8.44 1.71
C THR A 98 21.40 -8.28 1.44
N PRO A 99 21.95 -8.93 0.40
CA PRO A 99 23.36 -8.82 0.08
C PRO A 99 23.77 -7.36 -0.19
N GLU A 100 24.97 -7.00 0.26
CA GLU A 100 25.56 -5.70 -0.04
C GLU A 100 25.61 -5.43 -1.54
N GLY A 101 25.29 -4.20 -1.96
CA GLY A 101 25.17 -3.80 -3.37
C GLY A 101 23.81 -4.16 -4.00
N THR A 102 22.84 -4.62 -3.22
CA THR A 102 21.47 -4.78 -3.67
C THR A 102 20.72 -3.44 -3.59
N THR A 103 20.06 -3.05 -4.66
CA THR A 103 19.15 -1.90 -4.69
C THR A 103 17.74 -2.35 -4.32
N ASN A 104 17.19 -1.74 -3.28
CA ASN A 104 15.84 -1.98 -2.78
C ASN A 104 14.93 -0.83 -3.23
N CYS A 105 13.84 -1.14 -3.95
CA CYS A 105 12.89 -0.15 -4.45
C CYS A 105 11.49 -0.48 -3.96
N LYS A 106 10.75 0.53 -3.51
CA LYS A 106 9.37 0.39 -3.08
C LYS A 106 8.46 1.38 -3.82
N PHE A 107 7.33 0.90 -4.30
CA PHE A 107 6.36 1.70 -5.05
C PHE A 107 5.00 1.60 -4.39
N TRP A 108 4.40 2.75 -4.14
CA TRP A 108 3.07 2.90 -3.60
C TRP A 108 2.13 3.36 -4.70
N GLY A 109 1.23 2.49 -5.10
CA GLY A 109 0.25 2.72 -6.16
C GLY A 109 -1.17 2.53 -5.66
N LEU A 110 -2.11 2.93 -6.50
CA LEU A 110 -3.52 2.72 -6.30
C LEU A 110 -3.95 1.42 -6.99
N GLY A 111 -4.81 0.64 -6.36
CA GLY A 111 -5.39 -0.55 -6.96
C GLY A 111 -6.03 -0.24 -8.32
N ALA A 112 -5.67 -1.01 -9.33
CA ALA A 112 -6.06 -0.86 -10.73
C ALA A 112 -5.44 0.34 -11.49
N ASP A 113 -4.51 1.09 -10.92
CA ASP A 113 -3.78 2.17 -11.62
C ASP A 113 -2.70 1.66 -12.59
N GLY A 114 -2.41 0.34 -12.56
CA GLY A 114 -1.42 -0.34 -13.41
C GLY A 114 0.02 -0.31 -12.90
N THR A 115 0.29 0.26 -11.73
CA THR A 115 1.62 0.29 -11.07
C THR A 115 2.23 -1.11 -10.97
N VAL A 116 1.45 -2.11 -10.55
CA VAL A 116 1.92 -3.50 -10.46
C VAL A 116 2.35 -4.04 -11.83
N GLY A 117 1.60 -3.74 -12.89
CA GLY A 117 1.94 -4.14 -14.26
C GLY A 117 3.25 -3.52 -14.75
N ALA A 118 3.45 -2.23 -14.49
CA ALA A 118 4.70 -1.53 -14.80
C ALA A 118 5.90 -2.11 -14.04
N ASN A 119 5.73 -2.40 -12.76
CA ASN A 119 6.78 -2.99 -11.93
C ASN A 119 7.13 -4.43 -12.33
N LYS A 120 6.15 -5.25 -12.73
CA LYS A 120 6.41 -6.57 -13.35
C LYS A 120 7.20 -6.44 -14.64
N ASN A 121 6.89 -5.43 -15.46
CA ASN A 121 7.66 -5.16 -16.68
C ASN A 121 9.08 -4.69 -16.35
N SER A 122 9.26 -3.82 -15.35
CA SER A 122 10.60 -3.37 -14.90
C SER A 122 11.47 -4.54 -14.44
N ILE A 123 10.94 -5.45 -13.61
CA ILE A 123 11.64 -6.67 -13.18
C ILE A 123 12.08 -7.51 -14.37
N LYS A 124 11.18 -7.68 -15.35
CA LYS A 124 11.48 -8.46 -16.56
C LYS A 124 12.55 -7.79 -17.41
N ILE A 125 12.46 -6.47 -17.63
CA ILE A 125 13.48 -5.72 -18.37
C ILE A 125 14.85 -5.89 -17.72
N ILE A 126 14.95 -5.75 -16.40
CA ILE A 126 16.23 -5.88 -15.68
C ILE A 126 16.73 -7.33 -15.73
N GLY A 127 15.87 -8.29 -15.39
CA GLY A 127 16.26 -9.71 -15.34
C GLY A 127 16.65 -10.30 -16.70
N ASP A 128 15.98 -9.89 -17.78
CA ASP A 128 16.25 -10.44 -19.13
C ASP A 128 17.44 -9.75 -19.82
N ASN A 129 17.82 -8.53 -19.40
CA ASN A 129 18.81 -7.72 -20.13
C ASN A 129 20.05 -7.35 -19.30
N THR A 130 20.18 -7.86 -18.09
CA THR A 130 21.35 -7.67 -17.23
C THR A 130 21.76 -8.98 -16.58
N ASP A 131 22.96 -9.01 -16.01
CA ASP A 131 23.48 -10.11 -15.17
C ASP A 131 23.01 -10.03 -13.71
N MET A 132 22.01 -9.18 -13.41
CA MET A 132 21.50 -8.99 -12.05
C MET A 132 20.48 -10.06 -11.69
N TYR A 133 20.53 -10.47 -10.43
CA TYR A 133 19.42 -11.16 -9.79
C TYR A 133 18.32 -10.14 -9.51
N ALA A 134 17.08 -10.51 -9.76
CA ALA A 134 15.90 -9.66 -9.58
C ALA A 134 14.85 -10.42 -8.76
N GLN A 135 14.26 -9.73 -7.79
CA GLN A 135 13.17 -10.25 -6.95
C GLN A 135 12.07 -9.22 -6.86
N ALA A 136 10.82 -9.66 -6.97
CA ALA A 136 9.66 -8.81 -6.74
C ALA A 136 8.63 -9.49 -5.84
N TYR A 137 8.00 -8.69 -4.99
CA TYR A 137 6.82 -9.06 -4.23
C TYR A 137 5.80 -7.92 -4.33
N PHE A 138 4.52 -8.28 -4.42
CA PHE A 138 3.42 -7.33 -4.54
C PHE A 138 2.46 -7.55 -3.39
N ASP A 139 2.32 -6.55 -2.56
CA ASP A 139 1.40 -6.51 -1.44
C ASP A 139 0.16 -5.70 -1.81
N TYR A 140 -1.00 -6.18 -1.43
CA TYR A 140 -2.29 -5.61 -1.79
C TYR A 140 -3.12 -5.35 -0.54
N ASP A 141 -3.76 -4.18 -0.49
CA ASP A 141 -4.83 -3.94 0.47
C ASP A 141 -5.98 -4.94 0.21
N SER A 142 -6.66 -5.34 1.25
CA SER A 142 -7.86 -6.19 1.18
C SER A 142 -9.03 -5.51 0.46
N LYS A 143 -9.02 -4.19 0.34
CA LYS A 143 -10.02 -3.39 -0.39
C LYS A 143 -9.84 -3.56 -1.90
N LYS A 144 -10.89 -3.98 -2.60
CA LYS A 144 -10.82 -4.26 -4.04
C LYS A 144 -10.63 -3.03 -4.89
N SER A 145 -11.31 -1.93 -4.56
CA SER A 145 -11.31 -0.70 -5.34
C SER A 145 -10.65 0.41 -4.57
N GLY A 146 -9.64 1.04 -5.17
CA GLY A 146 -8.92 2.14 -4.56
C GLY A 146 -8.12 1.77 -3.31
N GLY A 147 -7.85 0.48 -3.10
CA GLY A 147 -6.91 0.01 -2.10
C GLY A 147 -5.47 0.33 -2.48
N VAL A 148 -4.61 0.53 -1.50
CA VAL A 148 -3.19 0.73 -1.76
C VAL A 148 -2.53 -0.56 -2.27
N THR A 149 -1.59 -0.42 -3.19
CA THR A 149 -0.72 -1.52 -3.62
C THR A 149 0.72 -1.14 -3.34
N MET A 150 1.48 -2.06 -2.79
CA MET A 150 2.89 -1.88 -2.53
C MET A 150 3.71 -2.89 -3.34
N SER A 151 4.62 -2.39 -4.16
CA SER A 151 5.54 -3.24 -4.91
C SER A 151 6.93 -3.15 -4.31
N HIS A 152 7.50 -4.29 -3.95
CA HIS A 152 8.82 -4.44 -3.37
C HIS A 152 9.74 -5.08 -4.41
N LEU A 153 10.73 -4.34 -4.90
CA LEU A 153 11.65 -4.79 -5.94
C LEU A 153 13.08 -4.76 -5.41
N ARG A 154 13.82 -5.84 -5.63
CA ARG A 154 15.25 -5.96 -5.30
C ARG A 154 16.05 -6.36 -6.51
N PHE A 155 17.17 -5.69 -6.71
CA PHE A 155 18.10 -5.97 -7.81
C PHE A 155 19.54 -5.97 -7.30
N GLY A 156 20.35 -6.94 -7.72
CA GLY A 156 21.74 -7.00 -7.31
C GLY A 156 22.54 -8.06 -8.03
N LYS A 157 23.86 -7.95 -7.96
CA LYS A 157 24.79 -8.91 -8.59
C LYS A 157 24.98 -10.21 -7.81
N LYS A 158 24.47 -10.27 -6.57
CA LYS A 158 24.53 -11.46 -5.73
C LYS A 158 23.16 -12.10 -5.62
N PRO A 159 23.03 -13.43 -5.43
CA PRO A 159 21.74 -14.09 -5.27
C PRO A 159 20.93 -13.49 -4.12
N ILE A 160 19.68 -13.10 -4.41
CA ILE A 160 18.77 -12.50 -3.43
C ILE A 160 17.92 -13.61 -2.83
N LYS A 161 18.04 -13.81 -1.50
CA LYS A 161 17.29 -14.82 -0.73
C LYS A 161 16.40 -14.17 0.34
N SER A 162 16.12 -12.87 0.20
CA SER A 162 15.34 -12.09 1.17
C SER A 162 13.85 -12.28 0.88
N THR A 163 13.19 -13.12 1.68
CA THR A 163 11.77 -13.48 1.52
C THR A 163 10.82 -12.55 2.28
N TYR A 164 11.34 -11.55 2.95
CA TYR A 164 10.61 -10.54 3.74
C TYR A 164 10.43 -9.24 2.94
N LEU A 165 9.50 -8.39 3.37
CA LEU A 165 9.22 -7.09 2.74
C LEU A 165 10.40 -6.11 2.87
N ILE A 166 10.43 -5.11 2.02
CA ILE A 166 11.42 -4.04 2.08
C ILE A 166 10.98 -3.03 3.14
N HIS A 167 11.78 -2.90 4.20
CA HIS A 167 11.62 -1.91 5.28
C HIS A 167 12.70 -0.81 5.23
N LYS A 168 13.73 -0.99 4.38
CA LYS A 168 14.75 0.01 4.09
C LYS A 168 15.01 0.03 2.60
N ALA A 169 14.60 1.11 1.94
CA ALA A 169 14.61 1.28 0.50
C ALA A 169 15.63 2.34 0.05
N ASN A 170 16.28 2.09 -1.07
CA ASN A 170 17.13 3.09 -1.75
C ASN A 170 16.28 4.04 -2.60
N PHE A 171 15.11 3.57 -3.05
CA PHE A 171 14.17 4.32 -3.88
C PHE A 171 12.74 4.07 -3.41
N VAL A 172 11.97 5.13 -3.21
CA VAL A 172 10.53 5.08 -2.95
C VAL A 172 9.79 5.96 -3.95
N ALA A 173 8.73 5.44 -4.56
CA ALA A 173 7.85 6.19 -5.44
C ALA A 173 6.42 6.20 -4.93
N TRP A 174 5.80 7.38 -4.92
CA TRP A 174 4.38 7.58 -4.64
C TRP A 174 3.65 7.96 -5.92
N HIS A 175 2.80 7.07 -6.37
CA HIS A 175 2.08 7.26 -7.63
C HIS A 175 0.79 8.07 -7.48
N ASN A 176 0.28 8.23 -6.26
CA ASN A 176 -0.93 9.03 -5.98
C ASN A 176 -0.66 10.09 -4.90
N PRO A 177 -0.81 11.39 -5.21
CA PRO A 177 -0.53 12.47 -4.26
C PRO A 177 -1.46 12.48 -3.03
N SER A 178 -2.65 11.85 -3.10
CA SER A 178 -3.56 11.76 -1.94
C SER A 178 -3.00 10.95 -0.78
N TYR A 179 -1.91 10.20 -0.99
CA TYR A 179 -1.31 9.35 0.03
C TYR A 179 -0.40 10.09 1.01
N VAL A 180 0.06 11.30 0.67
CA VAL A 180 1.03 12.05 1.48
C VAL A 180 0.57 12.29 2.92
N ASN A 181 -0.74 12.39 3.15
CA ASN A 181 -1.34 12.60 4.45
C ASN A 181 -1.87 11.31 5.13
N LYS A 182 -1.74 10.15 4.46
CA LYS A 182 -2.37 8.91 4.92
C LYS A 182 -1.39 7.85 5.38
N TYR A 183 -0.22 7.82 4.74
CA TYR A 183 0.77 6.76 4.96
C TYR A 183 2.15 7.34 5.22
N ASN A 184 2.86 6.71 6.14
CA ASN A 184 4.23 7.10 6.47
C ASN A 184 5.22 6.34 5.57
N MET A 185 5.42 6.82 4.35
CA MET A 185 6.17 6.11 3.32
C MET A 185 7.64 6.53 3.21
N VAL A 186 7.99 7.77 3.56
CA VAL A 186 9.36 8.28 3.43
C VAL A 186 10.31 7.69 4.47
N GLN A 187 9.81 7.33 5.66
CA GLN A 187 10.63 6.76 6.75
C GLN A 187 11.22 5.38 6.41
N GLU A 188 10.78 4.78 5.32
CA GLU A 188 11.37 3.55 4.80
C GLU A 188 12.62 3.80 3.94
N LEU A 189 12.93 5.05 3.59
CA LEU A 189 14.14 5.38 2.85
C LEU A 189 15.39 5.28 3.74
N VAL A 190 16.47 4.82 3.14
CA VAL A 190 17.80 4.96 3.72
C VAL A 190 18.30 6.41 3.57
N ASP A 191 19.25 6.81 4.39
CA ASP A 191 19.90 8.13 4.27
C ASP A 191 20.47 8.32 2.85
N GLY A 192 20.23 9.48 2.25
CA GLY A 192 20.61 9.77 0.87
C GLY A 192 19.81 9.02 -0.20
N GLY A 193 18.75 8.31 0.20
CA GLY A 193 17.84 7.61 -0.72
C GLY A 193 17.10 8.56 -1.66
N THR A 194 16.40 8.00 -2.63
CA THR A 194 15.66 8.76 -3.65
C THR A 194 14.16 8.63 -3.46
N PHE A 195 13.47 9.76 -3.40
CA PHE A 195 12.02 9.86 -3.32
C PHE A 195 11.44 10.47 -4.59
N LEU A 196 10.46 9.80 -5.22
CA LEU A 196 9.71 10.29 -6.38
C LEU A 196 8.23 10.44 -6.02
N LEU A 197 7.69 11.65 -6.14
CA LEU A 197 6.28 11.95 -5.96
C LEU A 197 5.61 12.30 -7.28
N ASN A 198 4.56 11.59 -7.64
CA ASN A 198 3.70 11.98 -8.76
C ASN A 198 2.69 13.03 -8.29
N CYS A 199 2.91 14.28 -8.66
CA CYS A 199 2.02 15.41 -8.36
C CYS A 199 2.22 16.55 -9.33
N ALA A 200 1.24 17.46 -9.38
CA ALA A 200 1.29 18.70 -10.14
C ALA A 200 1.76 19.91 -9.30
N TRP A 201 2.27 19.66 -8.08
CA TRP A 201 2.62 20.72 -7.13
C TRP A 201 3.97 21.34 -7.45
N ASP A 202 4.02 22.68 -7.43
CA ASP A 202 5.22 23.47 -7.33
C ASP A 202 5.71 23.55 -5.87
N MET A 203 6.73 24.35 -5.59
CA MET A 203 7.26 24.51 -4.22
C MET A 203 6.23 25.03 -3.23
N GLU A 204 5.34 25.94 -3.63
CA GLU A 204 4.26 26.45 -2.76
C GLU A 204 3.26 25.33 -2.47
N GLY A 205 2.89 24.55 -3.47
CA GLY A 205 2.02 23.40 -3.32
C GLY A 205 2.65 22.30 -2.45
N LEU A 206 3.94 22.02 -2.60
CA LEU A 206 4.66 21.07 -1.77
C LEU A 206 4.71 21.53 -0.30
N GLU A 207 5.00 22.83 -0.08
CA GLU A 207 5.00 23.41 1.26
C GLU A 207 3.64 23.27 1.97
N LYS A 208 2.56 23.46 1.21
CA LYS A 208 1.18 23.40 1.71
C LYS A 208 0.69 21.96 1.95
N HIS A 209 1.07 21.01 1.11
CA HIS A 209 0.45 19.68 1.10
C HIS A 209 1.28 18.60 1.78
N LEU A 210 2.60 18.76 1.91
CA LEU A 210 3.43 17.78 2.59
C LEU A 210 3.34 17.97 4.12
N PRO A 211 3.06 16.90 4.89
CA PRO A 211 3.13 16.93 6.34
C PRO A 211 4.51 17.35 6.86
N GLY A 212 4.55 18.01 8.02
CA GLY A 212 5.80 18.45 8.63
C GLY A 212 6.79 17.31 8.86
N GLN A 213 6.33 16.16 9.36
CA GLN A 213 7.16 14.97 9.54
C GLN A 213 7.80 14.46 8.23
N VAL A 214 7.09 14.55 7.09
CA VAL A 214 7.63 14.14 5.78
C VAL A 214 8.71 15.11 5.34
N LYS A 215 8.47 16.43 5.46
CA LYS A 215 9.44 17.49 5.17
C LYS A 215 10.70 17.34 6.02
N ALA A 216 10.53 17.19 7.33
CA ALA A 216 11.64 17.02 8.27
C ALA A 216 12.47 15.76 7.97
N PHE A 217 11.82 14.65 7.64
CA PHE A 217 12.53 13.43 7.28
C PHE A 217 13.37 13.62 6.01
N ILE A 218 12.78 14.18 4.94
CA ILE A 218 13.48 14.46 3.68
C ILE A 218 14.73 15.30 3.91
N ALA A 219 14.60 16.38 4.69
CA ALA A 219 15.69 17.32 4.93
C ALA A 219 16.78 16.75 5.84
N ASN A 220 16.40 16.06 6.93
CA ASN A 220 17.36 15.55 7.92
C ASN A 220 18.12 14.30 7.45
N HIS A 221 17.54 13.52 6.54
CA HIS A 221 18.16 12.30 6.00
C HIS A 221 18.80 12.50 4.62
N GLY A 222 18.86 13.75 4.13
CA GLY A 222 19.49 14.08 2.84
C GLY A 222 18.83 13.36 1.65
N ILE A 223 17.52 13.18 1.70
CA ILE A 223 16.76 12.47 0.65
C ILE A 223 16.78 13.28 -0.64
N LYS A 224 17.13 12.65 -1.74
CA LYS A 224 17.00 13.23 -3.08
C LYS A 224 15.54 13.23 -3.49
N PHE A 225 14.94 14.40 -3.50
CA PHE A 225 13.51 14.52 -3.74
C PHE A 225 13.22 14.95 -5.17
N TYR A 226 12.33 14.22 -5.84
CA TYR A 226 11.90 14.47 -7.21
C TYR A 226 10.39 14.47 -7.31
N THR A 227 9.85 15.30 -8.23
CA THR A 227 8.44 15.29 -8.61
C THR A 227 8.28 15.03 -10.10
N ILE A 228 7.10 14.56 -10.49
CA ILE A 228 6.68 14.39 -11.88
C ILE A 228 5.17 14.57 -11.96
N ASP A 229 4.70 15.34 -12.95
CA ASP A 229 3.26 15.43 -13.25
C ASP A 229 2.90 14.41 -14.34
N GLY A 230 2.71 13.16 -13.92
CA GLY A 230 2.35 12.08 -14.83
C GLY A 230 0.99 12.27 -15.50
N VAL A 231 0.05 12.98 -14.86
CA VAL A 231 -1.27 13.26 -15.41
C VAL A 231 -1.16 14.25 -16.57
N LYS A 232 -0.44 15.34 -16.38
CA LYS A 232 -0.17 16.33 -17.45
C LYS A 232 0.54 15.68 -18.63
N ILE A 233 1.62 14.95 -18.38
CA ILE A 233 2.37 14.23 -19.41
C ILE A 233 1.47 13.25 -20.17
N GLY A 234 0.62 12.51 -19.44
CA GLY A 234 -0.33 11.57 -20.04
C GLY A 234 -1.31 12.26 -21.00
N ILE A 235 -1.82 13.44 -20.64
CA ILE A 235 -2.69 14.24 -21.49
C ILE A 235 -1.93 14.76 -22.71
N GLU A 236 -0.75 15.36 -22.53
CA GLU A 236 0.08 15.93 -23.59
C GLU A 236 0.53 14.88 -24.62
N THR A 237 0.79 13.66 -24.18
CA THR A 237 1.21 12.55 -25.06
C THR A 237 0.04 11.76 -25.66
N GLY A 238 -1.20 12.14 -25.34
CA GLY A 238 -2.41 11.46 -25.83
C GLY A 238 -2.70 10.11 -25.17
N MET A 239 -2.02 9.79 -24.08
CA MET A 239 -2.32 8.59 -23.24
C MET A 239 -3.57 8.79 -22.38
N GLY A 240 -3.90 10.04 -22.04
CA GLY A 240 -4.96 10.43 -21.13
C GLY A 240 -4.52 10.45 -19.66
N PRO A 241 -5.37 10.94 -18.74
CA PRO A 241 -4.99 11.26 -17.37
C PRO A 241 -4.74 10.03 -16.46
N THR A 242 -5.18 8.85 -16.88
CA THR A 242 -5.14 7.63 -16.05
C THR A 242 -4.04 6.63 -16.47
N ARG A 243 -3.42 6.81 -17.63
CA ARG A 243 -2.40 5.88 -18.16
C ARG A 243 -0.99 6.43 -17.96
N ILE A 244 -0.61 6.61 -16.70
CA ILE A 244 0.66 7.25 -16.32
C ILE A 244 1.79 6.25 -16.02
N ASN A 245 1.52 4.95 -16.08
CA ASN A 245 2.46 3.93 -15.59
C ASN A 245 3.78 3.88 -16.34
N THR A 246 3.75 3.96 -17.67
CA THR A 246 4.97 3.99 -18.50
C THR A 246 5.78 5.26 -18.27
N ILE A 247 5.10 6.37 -17.94
CA ILE A 247 5.74 7.65 -17.58
C ILE A 247 6.53 7.47 -16.29
N LEU A 248 5.88 6.95 -15.24
CA LEU A 248 6.51 6.73 -13.93
C LEU A 248 7.58 5.66 -13.97
N GLN A 249 7.41 4.62 -14.79
CA GLN A 249 8.43 3.58 -15.02
C GLN A 249 9.68 4.18 -15.69
N SER A 250 9.52 5.08 -16.64
CA SER A 250 10.64 5.76 -17.30
C SER A 250 11.39 6.66 -16.31
N ALA A 251 10.67 7.41 -15.48
CA ALA A 251 11.25 8.20 -14.40
C ALA A 251 12.05 7.31 -13.41
N PHE A 252 11.53 6.15 -13.05
CA PHE A 252 12.22 5.19 -12.20
C PHE A 252 13.55 4.74 -12.76
N PHE A 253 13.61 4.32 -14.03
CA PHE A 253 14.87 3.89 -14.65
C PHE A 253 15.90 5.02 -14.70
N LYS A 254 15.46 6.24 -15.03
CA LYS A 254 16.33 7.41 -15.03
C LYS A 254 16.93 7.69 -13.65
N LEU A 255 16.08 7.74 -12.62
CA LEU A 255 16.50 8.14 -11.27
C LEU A 255 17.36 7.08 -10.56
N THR A 256 17.13 5.81 -10.85
CA THR A 256 17.90 4.73 -10.22
C THR A 256 19.18 4.38 -10.95
N GLY A 257 19.26 4.63 -12.26
CA GLY A 257 20.43 4.29 -13.07
C GLY A 257 20.81 2.81 -13.06
N ILE A 258 19.86 1.91 -12.73
CA ILE A 258 20.08 0.45 -12.69
C ILE A 258 20.52 -0.07 -14.07
N ILE A 259 19.98 0.50 -15.12
CA ILE A 259 20.38 0.31 -16.52
C ILE A 259 20.68 1.70 -17.08
N PRO A 260 21.65 1.86 -18.02
CA PRO A 260 21.84 3.12 -18.72
C PRO A 260 20.53 3.67 -19.28
N GLU A 261 20.29 4.98 -19.14
CA GLU A 261 18.99 5.61 -19.47
C GLU A 261 18.55 5.30 -20.91
N GLU A 262 19.46 5.46 -21.89
CA GLU A 262 19.16 5.18 -23.30
C GLU A 262 18.73 3.73 -23.51
N GLN A 263 19.45 2.78 -22.94
CA GLN A 263 19.12 1.36 -23.02
C GLN A 263 17.76 1.07 -22.36
N ALA A 264 17.49 1.65 -21.19
CA ALA A 264 16.20 1.46 -20.52
C ALA A 264 15.03 1.98 -21.40
N ILE A 265 15.17 3.14 -22.00
CA ILE A 265 14.17 3.72 -22.92
C ILE A 265 13.93 2.81 -24.13
N GLU A 266 15.00 2.30 -24.76
CA GLU A 266 14.87 1.38 -25.90
C GLU A 266 14.13 0.08 -25.50
N LEU A 267 14.50 -0.53 -24.39
CA LEU A 267 13.86 -1.73 -23.90
C LEU A 267 12.39 -1.51 -23.52
N MET A 268 12.07 -0.37 -22.91
CA MET A 268 10.68 0.01 -22.60
C MET A 268 9.87 0.20 -23.89
N LYS A 269 10.43 0.87 -24.90
CA LYS A 269 9.77 1.07 -26.21
C LYS A 269 9.53 -0.25 -26.93
N ALA A 270 10.49 -1.17 -26.86
CA ALA A 270 10.34 -2.51 -27.44
C ALA A 270 9.21 -3.29 -26.70
N ALA A 271 9.18 -3.25 -25.37
CA ALA A 271 8.13 -3.88 -24.56
C ALA A 271 6.74 -3.28 -24.85
N ALA A 272 6.64 -1.96 -24.98
CA ALA A 272 5.40 -1.28 -25.36
C ALA A 272 4.91 -1.71 -26.75
N LYS A 273 5.82 -1.80 -27.73
CA LYS A 273 5.49 -2.30 -29.08
C LYS A 273 5.00 -3.76 -29.05
N ALA A 274 5.67 -4.62 -28.30
CA ALA A 274 5.26 -6.02 -28.14
C ALA A 274 3.87 -6.15 -27.50
N THR A 275 3.54 -5.29 -26.52
CA THR A 275 2.28 -5.33 -25.79
C THR A 275 1.13 -4.70 -26.57
N TYR A 276 1.37 -3.56 -27.22
CA TYR A 276 0.32 -2.73 -27.81
C TYR A 276 0.31 -2.73 -29.35
N GLY A 277 1.27 -3.35 -30.03
CA GLY A 277 1.36 -3.35 -31.48
C GLY A 277 0.09 -3.85 -32.19
N ARG A 278 -0.62 -4.81 -31.59
CA ARG A 278 -1.91 -5.29 -32.12
C ARG A 278 -3.06 -4.27 -32.02
N LYS A 279 -2.88 -3.20 -31.23
CA LYS A 279 -3.90 -2.12 -31.08
C LYS A 279 -3.69 -0.97 -32.06
N GLY A 280 -2.67 -1.04 -32.89
CA GLY A 280 -2.33 -0.06 -33.93
C GLY A 280 -1.12 0.80 -33.57
N ASP A 281 -0.46 1.33 -34.61
CA ASP A 281 0.76 2.11 -34.48
C ASP A 281 0.56 3.43 -33.70
N ASP A 282 -0.60 4.05 -33.80
CA ASP A 282 -0.93 5.26 -33.04
C ASP A 282 -0.81 5.03 -31.52
N VAL A 283 -1.29 3.89 -31.02
CA VAL A 283 -1.17 3.52 -29.62
C VAL A 283 0.29 3.32 -29.20
N VAL A 284 1.09 2.69 -30.09
CA VAL A 284 2.52 2.48 -29.84
C VAL A 284 3.27 3.82 -29.77
N GLN A 285 3.00 4.74 -30.71
CA GLN A 285 3.65 6.04 -30.75
C GLN A 285 3.32 6.90 -29.51
N LYS A 286 2.06 6.89 -29.05
CA LYS A 286 1.67 7.56 -27.79
C LYS A 286 2.42 6.99 -26.58
N ASN A 287 2.58 5.67 -26.49
CA ASN A 287 3.37 5.06 -25.44
C ASN A 287 4.85 5.46 -25.52
N TRP A 288 5.43 5.50 -26.71
CA TRP A 288 6.82 5.93 -26.89
C TRP A 288 7.03 7.40 -26.50
N ALA A 289 6.12 8.29 -26.91
CA ALA A 289 6.15 9.69 -26.48
C ALA A 289 6.04 9.83 -24.94
N ALA A 290 5.19 9.04 -24.31
CA ALA A 290 5.04 9.01 -22.87
C ALA A 290 6.30 8.52 -22.14
N ILE A 291 6.98 7.50 -22.67
CA ILE A 291 8.26 7.00 -22.15
C ILE A 291 9.33 8.09 -22.21
N ASP A 292 9.50 8.74 -23.38
CA ASP A 292 10.48 9.81 -23.57
C ASP A 292 10.21 11.01 -22.66
N ALA A 293 8.94 11.39 -22.51
CA ALA A 293 8.52 12.50 -21.65
C ALA A 293 8.76 12.19 -20.16
N GLY A 294 8.46 10.97 -19.73
CA GLY A 294 8.66 10.52 -18.36
C GLY A 294 10.13 10.62 -17.92
N ALA A 295 11.07 10.26 -18.79
CA ALA A 295 12.49 10.45 -18.51
C ALA A 295 12.92 11.93 -18.48
N LYS A 296 12.34 12.78 -19.34
CA LYS A 296 12.77 14.18 -19.49
C LYS A 296 12.15 15.16 -18.50
N GLN A 297 10.92 14.89 -18.04
CA GLN A 297 10.12 15.85 -17.26
C GLN A 297 10.15 15.58 -15.74
N VAL A 298 11.06 14.74 -15.25
CA VAL A 298 11.34 14.60 -13.82
C VAL A 298 12.02 15.89 -13.33
N VAL A 299 11.49 16.46 -12.25
CA VAL A 299 11.99 17.69 -11.64
C VAL A 299 12.65 17.37 -10.30
N GLU A 300 13.89 17.77 -10.12
CA GLU A 300 14.59 17.72 -8.84
C GLU A 300 14.15 18.88 -7.96
N ILE A 301 13.77 18.59 -6.74
CA ILE A 301 13.34 19.58 -5.76
C ILE A 301 14.52 19.95 -4.88
N GLN A 302 14.86 21.24 -4.88
CA GLN A 302 15.84 21.77 -3.93
C GLN A 302 15.19 21.86 -2.55
N VAL A 303 15.51 20.91 -1.68
CA VAL A 303 14.94 20.78 -0.34
C VAL A 303 15.30 21.99 0.50
N PRO A 304 14.32 22.80 0.99
CA PRO A 304 14.61 23.95 1.83
C PRO A 304 15.22 23.54 3.18
N GLU A 305 16.20 24.30 3.65
CA GLU A 305 16.80 24.09 4.98
C GLU A 305 15.76 24.22 6.11
N SER A 306 14.75 25.08 5.92
CA SER A 306 13.64 25.27 6.86
C SER A 306 12.81 23.98 7.11
N TRP A 307 12.88 22.99 6.22
CA TRP A 307 12.17 21.73 6.40
C TRP A 307 12.75 20.86 7.52
N LYS A 308 14.00 21.09 7.94
CA LYS A 308 14.60 20.35 9.05
C LYS A 308 13.86 20.50 10.37
N ASP A 309 13.33 21.69 10.58
CA ASP A 309 12.60 22.06 11.79
C ASP A 309 11.07 22.10 11.58
N ALA A 310 10.58 21.48 10.49
CA ALA A 310 9.16 21.44 10.22
C ALA A 310 8.42 20.71 11.36
N ALA A 311 7.34 21.33 11.85
CA ALA A 311 6.53 20.78 12.93
C ALA A 311 5.97 19.40 12.53
N ASP A 312 6.00 18.48 13.47
CA ASP A 312 5.35 17.18 13.30
C ASP A 312 3.84 17.35 13.51
N GLU A 313 3.13 17.53 12.42
CA GLU A 313 1.65 17.56 12.43
C GLU A 313 1.06 16.15 12.42
N GLY A 314 1.92 15.13 12.27
CA GLY A 314 1.50 13.74 12.12
C GLY A 314 0.82 13.46 10.79
N LEU A 315 0.37 12.23 10.61
CA LEU A 315 -0.49 11.84 9.49
C LEU A 315 -1.93 12.28 9.81
N HIS A 316 -2.61 12.87 8.84
CA HIS A 316 -4.02 13.23 8.97
C HIS A 316 -4.90 11.97 8.87
N MET A 317 -4.86 11.13 9.90
CA MET A 317 -5.79 10.01 10.03
C MET A 317 -7.20 10.55 10.27
N THR A 318 -8.19 9.91 9.65
CA THR A 318 -9.59 10.26 9.91
C THR A 318 -9.94 9.91 11.34
N HIS A 319 -10.26 10.92 12.13
CA HIS A 319 -10.78 10.79 13.50
C HIS A 319 -12.26 11.04 13.53
N ALA A 320 -12.98 10.26 14.33
CA ALA A 320 -14.38 10.51 14.66
C ALA A 320 -14.43 11.48 15.85
N THR A 321 -15.13 12.61 15.70
CA THR A 321 -15.34 13.60 16.76
C THR A 321 -16.76 13.60 17.29
N GLU A 322 -17.70 13.06 16.51
CA GLU A 322 -19.13 13.03 16.81
C GLU A 322 -19.72 11.67 16.46
N GLY A 323 -20.84 11.31 17.05
CA GLY A 323 -21.54 10.06 16.77
C GLY A 323 -21.73 9.19 18.01
N ARG A 324 -22.16 7.95 17.80
CA ARG A 324 -22.28 6.99 18.90
C ARG A 324 -20.90 6.66 19.47
N GLN A 325 -20.75 6.66 20.79
CA GLN A 325 -19.47 6.51 21.47
C GLN A 325 -18.72 5.23 21.02
N GLU A 326 -19.41 4.12 20.89
CA GLU A 326 -18.82 2.85 20.42
C GLU A 326 -18.18 2.95 19.03
N VAL A 327 -18.78 3.76 18.12
CA VAL A 327 -18.23 4.00 16.79
C VAL A 327 -17.00 4.91 16.88
N VAL A 328 -17.10 5.98 17.66
CA VAL A 328 -15.99 6.91 17.90
C VAL A 328 -14.78 6.18 18.47
N ASP A 329 -14.97 5.35 19.47
CA ASP A 329 -13.91 4.58 20.11
C ASP A 329 -13.27 3.58 19.14
N PHE A 330 -14.07 2.85 18.38
CA PHE A 330 -13.56 1.91 17.38
C PHE A 330 -12.76 2.62 16.29
N VAL A 331 -13.30 3.71 15.74
CA VAL A 331 -12.64 4.47 14.68
C VAL A 331 -11.29 5.02 15.14
N ASN A 332 -11.26 5.68 16.30
CA ASN A 332 -10.05 6.34 16.76
C ASN A 332 -8.98 5.36 17.28
N ASN A 333 -9.38 4.28 17.94
CA ASN A 333 -8.44 3.37 18.57
C ASN A 333 -7.96 2.25 17.64
N ILE A 334 -8.78 1.84 16.65
CA ILE A 334 -8.49 0.68 15.79
C ILE A 334 -8.50 1.07 14.31
N GLN A 335 -9.65 1.53 13.78
CA GLN A 335 -9.84 1.69 12.35
C GLN A 335 -8.85 2.69 11.74
N ALA A 336 -8.58 3.82 12.40
CA ALA A 336 -7.65 4.84 11.91
C ALA A 336 -6.24 4.27 11.72
N LYS A 337 -5.74 3.52 12.69
CA LYS A 337 -4.41 2.85 12.61
C LYS A 337 -4.36 1.76 11.53
N VAL A 338 -5.42 0.96 11.42
CA VAL A 338 -5.50 -0.08 10.37
C VAL A 338 -5.51 0.57 9.00
N ASN A 339 -6.29 1.64 8.81
CA ASN A 339 -6.35 2.37 7.54
C ASN A 339 -5.02 3.07 7.18
N ALA A 340 -4.24 3.47 8.18
CA ALA A 340 -2.88 4.03 7.99
C ALA A 340 -1.80 2.97 7.72
N GLN A 341 -2.14 1.68 7.63
CA GLN A 341 -1.20 0.55 7.54
C GLN A 341 -0.33 0.36 8.80
N GLU A 342 -0.78 0.87 9.94
CA GLU A 342 -0.11 0.78 11.25
C GLU A 342 -0.77 -0.24 12.20
N GLY A 343 -1.70 -1.04 11.69
CA GLY A 343 -2.46 -2.03 12.47
C GLY A 343 -1.58 -3.05 13.21
N ASN A 344 -0.36 -3.29 12.74
CA ASN A 344 0.60 -4.19 13.40
C ASN A 344 1.09 -3.67 14.77
N THR A 345 0.90 -2.39 15.07
CA THR A 345 1.26 -1.78 16.36
C THR A 345 0.18 -1.97 17.42
N LEU A 346 -1.02 -2.42 17.02
CA LEU A 346 -2.13 -2.63 17.94
C LEU A 346 -1.90 -3.86 18.83
N PRO A 347 -2.06 -3.74 20.16
CA PRO A 347 -2.02 -4.86 21.05
C PRO A 347 -3.27 -5.74 20.92
N VAL A 348 -3.18 -7.01 21.32
CA VAL A 348 -4.32 -7.93 21.29
C VAL A 348 -5.50 -7.41 22.11
N SER A 349 -5.22 -6.78 23.25
CA SER A 349 -6.26 -6.20 24.14
C SER A 349 -7.09 -5.11 23.48
N ALA A 350 -6.59 -4.44 22.42
CA ALA A 350 -7.36 -3.47 21.68
C ALA A 350 -8.65 -4.06 21.07
N PHE A 351 -8.65 -5.37 20.80
CA PHE A 351 -9.77 -6.09 20.18
C PHE A 351 -10.70 -6.80 21.18
N LYS A 352 -10.55 -6.56 22.48
CA LYS A 352 -11.30 -7.27 23.54
C LYS A 352 -12.83 -7.16 23.38
N ASP A 353 -13.32 -6.04 22.85
CA ASP A 353 -14.74 -5.78 22.66
C ASP A 353 -15.24 -6.25 21.26
N TYR A 354 -14.35 -6.81 20.44
CA TYR A 354 -14.57 -7.24 19.07
C TYR A 354 -14.07 -8.67 18.80
N VAL A 355 -14.14 -9.53 19.81
CA VAL A 355 -13.57 -10.90 19.76
C VAL A 355 -14.25 -11.82 18.74
N ASP A 356 -15.45 -11.50 18.34
CA ASP A 356 -16.23 -12.19 17.31
C ASP A 356 -15.96 -11.68 15.89
N GLY A 357 -15.12 -10.63 15.76
CA GLY A 357 -14.78 -9.99 14.48
C GLY A 357 -15.82 -9.00 13.95
N THR A 358 -16.91 -8.73 14.71
CA THR A 358 -17.87 -7.69 14.32
C THR A 358 -17.30 -6.30 14.62
N THR A 359 -17.70 -5.33 13.81
CA THR A 359 -17.35 -3.92 14.00
C THR A 359 -18.61 -3.08 14.17
N PRO A 360 -18.56 -1.93 14.87
CA PRO A 360 -19.71 -1.09 15.07
C PRO A 360 -20.34 -0.63 13.74
N SER A 361 -21.64 -0.80 13.60
CA SER A 361 -22.37 -0.32 12.43
C SER A 361 -22.25 1.21 12.31
N GLY A 362 -21.92 1.69 11.12
CA GLY A 362 -21.66 3.12 10.87
C GLY A 362 -20.19 3.53 10.85
N ALA A 363 -19.26 2.68 11.25
CA ALA A 363 -17.82 2.96 11.20
C ALA A 363 -17.32 3.26 9.77
N ALA A 364 -17.97 2.71 8.73
CA ALA A 364 -17.66 2.99 7.33
C ALA A 364 -17.80 4.47 6.94
N ALA A 365 -18.60 5.26 7.67
CA ALA A 365 -18.71 6.70 7.44
C ALA A 365 -17.38 7.45 7.62
N TYR A 366 -16.47 6.90 8.40
CA TYR A 366 -15.15 7.47 8.69
C TYR A 366 -14.04 6.90 7.81
N GLU A 367 -14.37 6.01 6.88
CA GLU A 367 -13.42 5.43 5.93
C GLU A 367 -13.45 6.19 4.60
N LYS A 368 -13.13 7.48 4.63
CA LYS A 368 -13.12 8.36 3.46
C LYS A 368 -11.75 8.33 2.78
N ARG A 369 -11.65 7.73 1.58
CA ARG A 369 -10.36 7.57 0.90
C ARG A 369 -9.93 8.79 0.10
N GLY A 370 -10.88 9.51 -0.55
CA GLY A 370 -10.61 10.73 -1.30
C GLY A 370 -9.60 10.55 -2.45
N ILE A 371 -9.70 9.43 -3.17
CA ILE A 371 -8.72 9.03 -4.19
C ILE A 371 -9.14 9.37 -5.62
N ALA A 372 -10.41 9.74 -5.85
CA ALA A 372 -10.89 10.09 -7.17
C ALA A 372 -10.26 11.41 -7.65
N VAL A 373 -9.62 11.36 -8.81
CA VAL A 373 -9.08 12.56 -9.50
C VAL A 373 -10.22 13.37 -10.11
N ASN A 374 -11.26 12.67 -10.63
CA ASN A 374 -12.45 13.26 -11.20
C ASN A 374 -13.68 12.64 -10.56
N ILE A 375 -14.66 13.47 -10.21
CA ILE A 375 -15.95 13.04 -9.67
C ILE A 375 -17.07 13.40 -10.63
N PRO A 376 -18.16 12.61 -10.70
CA PRO A 376 -19.32 12.96 -11.52
C PRO A 376 -20.02 14.19 -10.95
N VAL A 377 -20.48 15.06 -11.83
CA VAL A 377 -21.31 16.22 -11.48
C VAL A 377 -22.69 16.03 -12.10
N TRP A 378 -23.72 16.20 -11.26
CA TRP A 378 -25.10 16.10 -11.73
C TRP A 378 -25.48 17.31 -12.58
N ASN A 379 -26.03 17.05 -13.80
CA ASN A 379 -26.64 18.06 -14.63
C ASN A 379 -28.16 17.93 -14.59
N PRO A 380 -28.88 18.83 -13.87
CA PRO A 380 -30.33 18.78 -13.73
C PRO A 380 -31.06 18.94 -15.08
N GLU A 381 -30.53 19.72 -16.02
CA GLU A 381 -31.19 19.97 -17.34
C GLU A 381 -31.36 18.69 -18.15
N ASN A 382 -30.47 17.71 -17.98
CA ASN A 382 -30.55 16.42 -18.67
C ASN A 382 -31.14 15.31 -17.80
N CYS A 383 -31.59 15.62 -16.58
CA CYS A 383 -32.08 14.63 -15.65
C CYS A 383 -33.56 14.33 -15.81
N ILE A 384 -33.88 13.07 -16.03
CA ILE A 384 -35.30 12.57 -16.07
C ILE A 384 -35.67 11.82 -14.78
N GLN A 385 -34.86 11.91 -13.74
CA GLN A 385 -35.10 11.27 -12.42
C GLN A 385 -35.26 9.74 -12.48
N CYS A 386 -34.60 9.08 -13.43
CA CYS A 386 -34.72 7.62 -13.61
C CYS A 386 -33.81 6.81 -12.66
N ASN A 387 -32.96 7.44 -11.89
CA ASN A 387 -32.02 6.84 -10.91
C ASN A 387 -31.03 5.82 -11.47
N ARG A 388 -30.89 5.66 -12.79
CA ARG A 388 -29.95 4.70 -13.40
C ARG A 388 -28.50 4.95 -13.00
N CYS A 389 -28.08 6.22 -12.84
CA CYS A 389 -26.75 6.59 -12.40
C CYS A 389 -26.46 6.08 -10.97
N ALA A 390 -27.42 6.12 -10.06
CA ALA A 390 -27.30 5.55 -8.72
C ALA A 390 -27.20 4.01 -8.76
N TYR A 391 -28.01 3.36 -9.62
CA TYR A 391 -28.00 1.90 -9.77
C TYR A 391 -26.68 1.34 -10.32
N VAL A 392 -26.04 2.03 -11.25
CA VAL A 392 -24.80 1.55 -11.88
C VAL A 392 -23.56 1.93 -11.10
N CYS A 393 -23.66 2.79 -10.10
CA CYS A 393 -22.50 3.22 -9.30
C CYS A 393 -22.02 2.07 -8.40
N PRO A 394 -20.83 1.49 -8.64
CA PRO A 394 -20.36 0.33 -7.87
C PRO A 394 -20.06 0.64 -6.40
N HIS A 395 -19.87 1.93 -6.06
CA HIS A 395 -19.57 2.39 -4.70
C HIS A 395 -20.76 3.10 -4.03
N ALA A 396 -21.92 3.15 -4.67
CA ALA A 396 -23.12 3.82 -4.16
C ALA A 396 -22.89 5.29 -3.75
N VAL A 397 -21.98 5.98 -4.44
CA VAL A 397 -21.64 7.38 -4.15
C VAL A 397 -22.62 8.37 -4.76
N ILE A 398 -23.37 7.96 -5.79
CA ILE A 398 -24.42 8.76 -6.45
C ILE A 398 -25.72 8.43 -5.77
N ARG A 399 -26.36 9.42 -5.12
CA ARG A 399 -27.52 9.20 -4.28
C ARG A 399 -28.66 10.16 -4.63
N PRO A 400 -29.84 9.66 -5.01
CA PRO A 400 -31.04 10.49 -5.17
C PRO A 400 -31.57 10.90 -3.79
N VAL A 401 -32.00 12.13 -3.67
CA VAL A 401 -32.60 12.67 -2.45
C VAL A 401 -33.87 13.44 -2.80
N ALA A 402 -34.92 13.21 -2.03
CA ALA A 402 -36.13 14.03 -2.04
C ALA A 402 -36.03 14.99 -0.84
N LEU A 403 -36.22 16.28 -1.10
CA LEU A 403 -36.16 17.36 -0.10
C LEU A 403 -37.55 18.00 0.01
N THR A 404 -38.03 18.24 1.21
CA THR A 404 -39.16 19.16 1.45
C THR A 404 -38.76 20.58 1.06
N ALA A 405 -39.74 21.49 0.96
CA ALA A 405 -39.46 22.90 0.68
C ALA A 405 -38.55 23.53 1.74
N GLU A 406 -38.71 23.14 3.00
CA GLU A 406 -37.89 23.61 4.12
C GLU A 406 -36.42 23.08 4.03
N GLU A 407 -36.26 21.79 3.76
CA GLU A 407 -34.96 21.17 3.58
C GLU A 407 -34.22 21.74 2.36
N ALA A 408 -34.93 21.99 1.27
CA ALA A 408 -34.36 22.59 0.06
C ALA A 408 -33.91 24.05 0.32
N ALA A 409 -34.67 24.81 1.13
CA ALA A 409 -34.30 26.18 1.50
C ALA A 409 -33.08 26.23 2.44
N ASN A 410 -32.87 25.19 3.26
CA ASN A 410 -31.75 25.06 4.19
C ASN A 410 -30.57 24.24 3.61
N ALA A 411 -30.68 23.82 2.34
CA ALA A 411 -29.61 23.04 1.68
C ALA A 411 -28.34 23.89 1.54
N PRO A 412 -27.13 23.25 1.57
CA PRO A 412 -25.87 23.93 1.34
C PRO A 412 -25.86 24.72 0.02
N GLU A 413 -25.15 25.85 0.02
CA GLU A 413 -25.00 26.69 -1.17
C GLU A 413 -24.50 25.89 -2.38
N GLY A 414 -25.11 26.11 -3.54
CA GLY A 414 -24.73 25.42 -4.80
C GLY A 414 -25.47 24.11 -5.05
N ILE A 415 -26.27 23.59 -4.13
CA ILE A 415 -27.12 22.44 -4.41
C ILE A 415 -28.23 22.85 -5.40
N LYS A 416 -28.27 22.13 -6.52
CA LYS A 416 -29.30 22.27 -7.54
C LYS A 416 -30.45 21.31 -7.25
N THR A 417 -31.69 21.74 -7.49
CA THR A 417 -32.89 20.90 -7.32
C THR A 417 -33.79 20.97 -8.55
N LEU A 418 -34.67 19.97 -8.70
CA LEU A 418 -35.77 19.94 -9.65
C LEU A 418 -37.06 19.56 -8.93
N PRO A 419 -38.24 20.00 -9.37
CA PRO A 419 -39.48 19.45 -8.86
C PRO A 419 -39.50 17.92 -9.00
N MET A 420 -39.86 17.20 -7.95
CA MET A 420 -39.83 15.73 -7.97
C MET A 420 -40.95 15.18 -8.88
N THR A 421 -40.60 14.28 -9.79
CA THR A 421 -41.57 13.69 -10.71
C THR A 421 -42.66 12.92 -9.93
N GLY A 422 -43.95 13.26 -10.16
CA GLY A 422 -45.07 12.67 -9.48
C GLY A 422 -45.46 13.32 -8.15
N MET A 423 -44.60 14.12 -7.53
CA MET A 423 -44.83 14.80 -6.23
C MET A 423 -44.27 16.24 -6.27
N LYS A 424 -44.57 16.97 -7.32
CA LYS A 424 -43.96 18.28 -7.64
C LYS A 424 -44.24 19.37 -6.61
N ASP A 425 -45.42 19.30 -5.98
CA ASP A 425 -45.86 20.31 -5.00
C ASP A 425 -45.38 19.99 -3.59
N GLU A 426 -44.87 18.79 -3.35
CA GLU A 426 -44.45 18.33 -2.02
C GLU A 426 -42.93 18.25 -1.86
N TYR A 427 -42.24 17.84 -2.94
CA TYR A 427 -40.78 17.56 -2.85
C TYR A 427 -39.98 18.13 -4.01
N GLN A 428 -38.75 18.51 -3.66
CA GLN A 428 -37.69 18.80 -4.62
C GLN A 428 -36.72 17.59 -4.72
N PHE A 429 -36.35 17.24 -5.94
CA PHE A 429 -35.40 16.19 -6.22
C PHE A 429 -33.99 16.75 -6.42
N THR A 430 -32.99 16.11 -5.84
CA THR A 430 -31.59 16.37 -6.14
C THR A 430 -30.81 15.05 -6.26
N MET A 431 -29.64 15.12 -6.89
CA MET A 431 -28.71 14.01 -6.97
C MET A 431 -27.39 14.44 -6.32
N THR A 432 -27.03 13.80 -5.24
CA THR A 432 -25.79 14.08 -4.50
C THR A 432 -24.68 13.09 -4.87
N VAL A 433 -23.44 13.51 -4.70
CA VAL A 433 -22.26 12.67 -4.92
C VAL A 433 -21.38 12.71 -3.68
N SER A 434 -21.11 11.55 -3.10
CA SER A 434 -20.12 11.43 -2.01
C SER A 434 -18.71 11.38 -2.60
N ALA A 435 -18.11 12.55 -2.79
CA ALA A 435 -16.85 12.71 -3.50
C ALA A 435 -15.68 11.92 -2.88
N LEU A 436 -15.61 11.87 -1.54
CA LEU A 436 -14.54 11.17 -0.82
C LEU A 436 -14.66 9.63 -0.86
N ASP A 437 -15.82 9.11 -1.25
CA ASP A 437 -16.05 7.68 -1.44
C ASP A 437 -15.92 7.26 -2.91
N CYS A 438 -15.80 8.22 -3.84
CA CYS A 438 -15.58 7.96 -5.26
C CYS A 438 -14.16 7.43 -5.50
N THR A 439 -14.03 6.50 -6.48
CA THR A 439 -12.74 5.88 -6.82
C THR A 439 -12.44 5.95 -8.31
#